data_0fc7f74c30f674ef7a3d1c8155bb08fd
#
_entry.id   0fc7f74c30f674ef7a3d1c8155bb08fd
#
_cell.length_a   1.000
_cell.length_b   1.000
_cell.length_c   1.000
_cell.angle_alpha   90.00
_cell.angle_beta   90.00
_cell.angle_gamma   90.00
#
_symmetry.space_group_name_H-M   'P 1'
#
loop_
_entity.id
_entity.type
_entity.pdbx_description
1 polymer ?
#
loop_
_entity_poly.entity_id
_entity_poly.type
_entity_poly.pdbx_seq_one_letter_code
_entity_poly.pdbx_strand_id
1 'polypeptide(L)'
;ACILAVLTLSEAHQIFLPQIQPVFLRLIENIALVLQDAGMTEDQALERAQDTVIRIQGALILSRALQSPTPFLQLMDKLPKQLLSNI
;
A
#
# COMPACT_ATOMS: atom_id res chain seq x y z
N ALA A 1 12.54 7.10 -2.04
CA ALA A 1 11.12 7.27 -1.79
C ALA A 1 10.31 6.79 -2.99
N CYS A 2 9.06 6.39 -2.77
CA CYS A 2 8.15 6.08 -3.86
C CYS A 2 7.77 7.37 -4.60
N ILE A 3 7.98 7.38 -5.92
CA ILE A 3 7.67 8.58 -6.70
C ILE A 3 6.18 8.92 -6.65
N LEU A 4 5.30 7.92 -6.53
CA LEU A 4 3.87 8.14 -6.38
C LEU A 4 3.54 8.87 -5.09
N ALA A 5 4.23 8.56 -4.00
CA ALA A 5 4.06 9.27 -2.73
C ALA A 5 4.52 10.73 -2.86
N VAL A 6 5.67 10.95 -3.50
CA VAL A 6 6.18 12.30 -3.72
C VAL A 6 5.20 13.14 -4.54
N LEU A 7 4.68 12.60 -5.65
CA LEU A 7 3.74 13.30 -6.51
C LEU A 7 2.42 13.57 -5.79
N THR A 8 1.96 12.62 -4.98
CA THR A 8 0.69 12.75 -4.25
C THR A 8 0.77 13.81 -3.16
N LEU A 9 1.92 13.93 -2.48
CA LEU A 9 2.11 14.86 -1.36
C LEU A 9 2.63 16.23 -1.80
N SER A 10 2.95 16.42 -3.06
CA SER A 10 3.48 17.67 -3.59
C SER A 10 2.38 18.50 -4.25
N GLU A 11 2.70 19.75 -4.58
CA GLU A 11 1.80 20.61 -5.34
C GLU A 11 1.56 20.11 -6.77
N ALA A 12 2.44 19.23 -7.27
CA ALA A 12 2.28 18.61 -8.58
C ALA A 12 1.13 17.62 -8.64
N HIS A 13 0.58 17.22 -7.51
CA HIS A 13 -0.52 16.25 -7.42
C HIS A 13 -1.71 16.66 -8.31
N GLN A 14 -2.06 17.94 -8.38
CA GLN A 14 -3.18 18.42 -9.21
C GLN A 14 -2.97 18.10 -10.70
N ILE A 15 -1.71 18.16 -11.16
CA ILE A 15 -1.36 17.89 -12.55
C ILE A 15 -1.37 16.39 -12.84
N PHE A 16 -0.87 15.57 -11.90
CA PHE A 16 -0.65 14.15 -12.10
C PHE A 16 -1.78 13.26 -11.55
N LEU A 17 -2.79 13.84 -10.91
CA LEU A 17 -3.88 13.08 -10.30
C LEU A 17 -4.54 12.07 -11.26
N PRO A 18 -4.85 12.42 -12.53
CA PRO A 18 -5.44 11.44 -13.44
C PRO A 18 -4.56 10.24 -13.72
N GLN A 19 -3.24 10.34 -13.49
CA GLN A 19 -2.29 9.26 -13.70
C GLN A 19 -2.01 8.48 -12.42
N ILE A 20 -2.08 9.16 -11.26
CA ILE A 20 -1.78 8.57 -9.95
C ILE A 20 -2.96 7.74 -9.45
N GLN A 21 -4.17 8.26 -9.55
CA GLN A 21 -5.36 7.63 -8.97
C GLN A 21 -5.59 6.21 -9.50
N PRO A 22 -5.55 5.98 -10.82
CA PRO A 22 -5.76 4.61 -11.33
C PRO A 22 -4.71 3.62 -10.87
N VAL A 23 -3.47 4.06 -10.64
CA VAL A 23 -2.39 3.18 -10.18
C VAL A 23 -2.71 2.68 -8.77
N PHE A 24 -3.08 3.58 -7.86
CA PHE A 24 -3.41 3.18 -6.49
C PHE A 24 -4.68 2.33 -6.44
N LEU A 25 -5.72 2.68 -7.21
CA LEU A 25 -6.95 1.89 -7.27
C LEU A 25 -6.67 0.48 -7.76
N ARG A 26 -5.86 0.34 -8.81
CA ARG A 26 -5.52 -0.97 -9.36
C ARG A 26 -4.72 -1.80 -8.36
N LEU A 27 -3.78 -1.18 -7.65
CA LEU A 27 -2.99 -1.87 -6.64
C LEU A 27 -3.90 -2.41 -5.53
N ILE A 28 -4.80 -1.58 -5.02
CA ILE A 28 -5.75 -1.99 -3.98
C ILE A 28 -6.64 -3.13 -4.49
N GLU A 29 -7.18 -3.01 -5.70
CA GLU A 29 -8.05 -4.04 -6.29
C GLU A 29 -7.33 -5.36 -6.45
N ASN A 30 -6.08 -5.34 -6.92
CA ASN A 30 -5.31 -6.56 -7.12
C ASN A 30 -5.02 -7.26 -5.80
N ILE A 31 -4.66 -6.52 -4.76
CA ILE A 31 -4.45 -7.09 -3.43
C ILE A 31 -5.77 -7.66 -2.90
N ALA A 32 -6.87 -6.93 -3.07
CA ALA A 32 -8.18 -7.37 -2.60
C ALA A 32 -8.62 -8.68 -3.27
N LEU A 33 -8.36 -8.83 -4.57
CA LEU A 33 -8.69 -10.07 -5.29
C LEU A 33 -7.94 -11.27 -4.71
N VAL A 34 -6.66 -11.11 -4.41
CA VAL A 34 -5.87 -12.17 -3.76
C VAL A 34 -6.47 -12.54 -2.41
N LEU A 35 -6.87 -11.55 -1.62
CA LEU A 35 -7.45 -11.78 -0.30
C LEU A 35 -8.84 -12.45 -0.40
N GLN A 36 -9.64 -12.11 -1.40
CA GLN A 36 -10.91 -12.78 -1.65
C GLN A 36 -10.69 -14.25 -2.02
N ASP A 37 -9.70 -14.53 -2.85
CA ASP A 37 -9.34 -15.90 -3.20
C ASP A 37 -8.91 -16.69 -1.96
N ALA A 38 -8.35 -16.03 -0.98
CA ALA A 38 -7.95 -16.65 0.29
C ALA A 38 -9.10 -16.81 1.28
N GLY A 39 -10.30 -16.33 0.95
CA GLY A 39 -11.50 -16.56 1.77
C GLY A 39 -12.12 -15.32 2.41
N MET A 40 -11.57 -14.12 2.18
CA MET A 40 -12.16 -12.90 2.71
C MET A 40 -13.39 -12.48 1.92
N THR A 41 -14.33 -11.80 2.61
CA THR A 41 -15.42 -11.12 1.91
C THR A 41 -14.85 -9.94 1.12
N GLU A 42 -15.64 -9.47 0.14
CA GLU A 42 -15.22 -8.32 -0.68
C GLU A 42 -14.90 -7.10 0.18
N ASP A 43 -15.78 -6.75 1.12
CA ASP A 43 -15.60 -5.58 1.97
C ASP A 43 -14.36 -5.69 2.85
N GLN A 44 -14.15 -6.86 3.46
CA GLN A 44 -12.96 -7.10 4.29
C GLN A 44 -11.69 -7.04 3.46
N ALA A 45 -11.72 -7.61 2.26
CA ALA A 45 -10.57 -7.64 1.37
C ALA A 45 -10.17 -6.23 0.93
N LEU A 46 -11.15 -5.40 0.58
CA LEU A 46 -10.89 -4.01 0.16
C LEU A 46 -10.31 -3.19 1.31
N GLU A 47 -10.88 -3.31 2.50
CA GLU A 47 -10.39 -2.59 3.68
C GLU A 47 -8.95 -3.00 4.00
N ARG A 48 -8.67 -4.29 4.01
CA ARG A 48 -7.34 -4.79 4.31
C ARG A 48 -6.33 -4.43 3.22
N ALA A 49 -6.75 -4.46 1.95
CA ALA A 49 -5.91 -4.05 0.83
C ALA A 49 -5.53 -2.58 0.95
N GLN A 50 -6.48 -1.72 1.26
CA GLN A 50 -6.22 -0.30 1.47
C GLN A 50 -5.25 -0.07 2.62
N ASP A 51 -5.48 -0.73 3.75
CA ASP A 51 -4.58 -0.66 4.91
C ASP A 51 -3.15 -1.09 4.54
N THR A 52 -3.03 -2.15 3.76
CA THR A 52 -1.74 -2.64 3.29
C THR A 52 -1.00 -1.59 2.48
N VAL A 53 -1.69 -0.94 1.55
CA VAL A 53 -1.07 0.12 0.73
C VAL A 53 -0.64 1.30 1.61
N ILE A 54 -1.46 1.69 2.58
CA ILE A 54 -1.12 2.75 3.53
C ILE A 54 0.17 2.40 4.27
N ARG A 55 0.27 1.16 4.76
CA ARG A 55 1.44 0.72 5.53
C ARG A 55 2.71 0.67 4.68
N ILE A 56 2.61 0.18 3.45
CA ILE A 56 3.76 0.12 2.54
C ILE A 56 4.26 1.54 2.24
N GLN A 57 3.37 2.45 1.90
CA GLN A 57 3.75 3.83 1.57
C GLN A 57 4.34 4.53 2.79
N GLY A 58 3.74 4.33 3.96
CA GLY A 58 4.29 4.88 5.21
C GLY A 58 5.67 4.34 5.54
N ALA A 59 5.88 3.04 5.35
CA ALA A 59 7.18 2.42 5.60
C ALA A 59 8.26 2.94 4.65
N LEU A 60 7.91 3.17 3.37
CA LEU A 60 8.85 3.73 2.41
C LEU A 60 9.26 5.16 2.79
N ILE A 61 8.29 5.99 3.17
CA ILE A 61 8.54 7.37 3.59
C ILE A 61 9.40 7.39 4.85
N LEU A 62 9.06 6.55 5.84
CA LEU A 62 9.81 6.49 7.10
C LEU A 62 11.24 6.02 6.87
N SER A 63 11.42 4.97 6.05
CA SER A 63 12.75 4.46 5.72
C SER A 63 13.61 5.53 5.05
N ARG A 64 12.99 6.31 4.17
CA ARG A 64 13.69 7.42 3.52
C ARG A 64 14.09 8.50 4.52
N ALA A 65 13.16 8.90 5.39
CA ALA A 65 13.41 9.93 6.40
C ALA A 65 14.52 9.51 7.36
N LEU A 66 14.57 8.25 7.75
CA LEU A 66 15.59 7.71 8.66
C LEU A 66 16.87 7.30 7.95
N GLN A 67 16.91 7.36 6.63
CA GLN A 67 18.02 6.88 5.81
C GLN A 67 18.41 5.44 6.16
N SER A 68 17.40 4.61 6.36
CA SER A 68 17.57 3.20 6.74
C SER A 68 16.47 2.37 6.08
N PRO A 69 16.81 1.24 5.43
CA PRO A 69 15.79 0.36 4.84
C PRO A 69 15.06 -0.49 5.87
N THR A 70 15.46 -0.44 7.13
CA THR A 70 14.97 -1.34 8.17
C THR A 70 13.45 -1.28 8.36
N PRO A 71 12.79 -0.11 8.48
CA PRO A 71 11.34 -0.09 8.64
C PRO A 71 10.60 -0.78 7.51
N PHE A 72 11.04 -0.57 6.28
CA PHE A 72 10.42 -1.19 5.11
C PHE A 72 10.64 -2.70 5.11
N LEU A 73 11.87 -3.14 5.36
CA LEU A 73 12.20 -4.56 5.37
C LEU A 73 11.45 -5.31 6.46
N GLN A 74 11.32 -4.70 7.65
CA GLN A 74 10.56 -5.29 8.75
C GLN A 74 9.09 -5.43 8.39
N LEU A 75 8.52 -4.43 7.72
CA LEU A 75 7.13 -4.51 7.28
C LEU A 75 6.96 -5.63 6.25
N MET A 76 7.87 -5.75 5.28
CA MET A 76 7.79 -6.78 4.26
C MET A 76 7.87 -8.19 4.87
N ASP A 77 8.60 -8.35 5.95
CA ASP A 77 8.65 -9.63 6.67
C ASP A 77 7.34 -9.96 7.36
N LYS A 78 6.65 -8.95 7.90
CA LYS A 78 5.41 -9.14 8.66
C LYS A 78 4.17 -9.25 7.78
N LEU A 79 4.16 -8.58 6.62
CA LEU A 79 2.95 -8.44 5.81
C LEU A 79 2.29 -9.75 5.43
N PRO A 80 3.00 -10.77 4.93
CA PRO A 80 2.34 -12.02 4.53
C PRO A 80 1.58 -12.67 5.68
N LYS A 81 2.14 -12.60 6.89
CA LYS A 81 1.52 -13.18 8.08
C LYS A 81 0.30 -12.39 8.52
N GLN A 82 0.38 -11.07 8.44
CA GLN A 82 -0.70 -10.19 8.91
C GLN A 82 -1.83 -10.09 7.89
N LEU A 83 -1.53 -10.14 6.59
CA LEU A 83 -2.54 -10.11 5.54
C LEU A 83 -3.50 -11.27 5.65
N LEU A 84 -3.01 -12.46 5.97
CA LEU A 84 -3.79 -13.68 6.00
C LEU A 84 -4.30 -14.01 7.39
N SER A 85 -4.06 -13.15 8.39
CA SER A 85 -4.56 -13.40 9.74
C SER A 85 -6.10 -13.31 9.75
N ASN A 86 -6.73 -14.19 10.51
CA ASN A 86 -8.19 -14.27 10.68
C ASN A 86 -8.95 -14.73 9.43
N ILE A 87 -8.29 -15.44 8.53
CA ILE A 87 -8.96 -16.08 7.39
C ILE A 87 -9.29 -17.53 7.72
#